data_f093f411779988d61710a9945d51e6a7
#
_entry.id   f093f411779988d61710a9945d51e6a7
#
_cell.length_a   1.000
_cell.length_b   1.000
_cell.length_c   1.000
_cell.angle_alpha   90.00
_cell.angle_beta   90.00
_cell.angle_gamma   90.00
#
_symmetry.space_group_name_H-M   'P 1'
#
loop_
_entity.id
_entity.type
_entity.pdbx_description
1 polymer ?
#
loop_
_entity_poly.entity_id
_entity_poly.type
_entity_poly.pdbx_seq_one_letter_code
_entity_poly.pdbx_strand_id
1 'polypeptide(L)'
;VLTLMDDYDDFYMIMKNNHGIHPIDLQKSIKRLYSANKIRKSKYIRIMASASNTNIHGFEDMPDVLPVPHMLDYDWRFSRQGLEYMANSVKKIIKKKNAVVVFLGAPTLFRYCYNKSFLHAKLVLVDINADKHSIGIDSNRALCINCNLNGSCTELLSIHADIVVMDPPWYLNYYQLFFDRAAMMSNLDTQIMCVMPPKFTKAKTESETYSLVEMLRKDYGFVKKHYF
;
A
#
# COMPACT_ATOMS: atom_id res chain seq x y z
N VAL A 1 -18.34 6.31 15.69
CA VAL A 1 -17.88 5.03 16.28
C VAL A 1 -18.91 4.47 17.25
N LEU A 2 -19.33 5.21 18.28
CA LEU A 2 -20.27 4.68 19.29
C LEU A 2 -21.56 4.17 18.66
N THR A 3 -22.20 4.95 17.80
CA THR A 3 -23.41 4.57 17.07
C THR A 3 -23.25 3.26 16.27
N LEU A 4 -22.13 3.13 15.55
CA LEU A 4 -21.84 1.92 14.80
C LEU A 4 -21.60 0.69 15.68
N MET A 5 -21.15 0.91 16.91
CA MET A 5 -21.00 -0.18 17.87
C MET A 5 -22.33 -0.71 18.39
N ASP A 6 -23.43 0.00 18.21
CA ASP A 6 -24.76 -0.57 18.51
C ASP A 6 -25.15 -1.62 17.48
N ASP A 7 -24.74 -1.44 16.24
CA ASP A 7 -25.06 -2.30 15.11
C ASP A 7 -24.02 -3.42 14.87
N TYR A 8 -22.75 -3.18 15.22
CA TYR A 8 -21.64 -4.10 14.91
C TYR A 8 -20.80 -4.44 16.14
N ASP A 9 -20.41 -5.70 16.24
CA ASP A 9 -19.46 -6.23 17.21
C ASP A 9 -18.09 -6.60 16.58
N ASP A 10 -17.93 -6.31 15.30
CA ASP A 10 -16.74 -6.62 14.52
C ASP A 10 -15.96 -5.35 14.19
N PHE A 11 -14.66 -5.38 14.45
CA PHE A 11 -13.75 -4.23 14.26
C PHE A 11 -13.71 -3.77 12.80
N TYR A 12 -13.66 -4.73 11.86
CA TYR A 12 -13.60 -4.43 10.43
C TYR A 12 -14.90 -3.80 9.94
N MET A 13 -16.05 -4.31 10.40
CA MET A 13 -17.37 -3.77 10.03
C MET A 13 -17.54 -2.35 10.55
N ILE A 14 -17.09 -2.07 11.79
CA ILE A 14 -17.09 -0.72 12.35
C ILE A 14 -16.18 0.20 11.53
N MET A 15 -14.97 -0.25 11.19
CA MET A 15 -14.02 0.50 10.38
C MET A 15 -14.58 0.83 8.99
N LYS A 16 -15.12 -0.18 8.31
CA LYS A 16 -15.71 -0.06 6.96
C LYS A 16 -16.87 0.95 6.94
N ASN A 17 -17.77 0.85 7.90
CA ASN A 17 -18.95 1.71 7.95
C ASN A 17 -18.67 3.09 8.58
N ASN A 18 -17.48 3.32 9.10
CA ASN A 18 -17.00 4.63 9.56
C ASN A 18 -16.07 5.29 8.52
N HIS A 19 -16.38 5.12 7.25
CA HIS A 19 -15.68 5.75 6.12
C HIS A 19 -14.17 5.45 6.08
N GLY A 20 -13.76 4.26 6.50
CA GLY A 20 -12.35 3.86 6.46
C GLY A 20 -11.48 4.59 7.49
N ILE A 21 -12.00 4.83 8.69
CA ILE A 21 -11.20 5.36 9.80
C ILE A 21 -9.92 4.53 9.96
N HIS A 22 -8.82 5.21 10.23
CA HIS A 22 -7.55 4.54 10.44
C HIS A 22 -7.62 3.54 11.63
N PRO A 23 -7.12 2.30 11.50
CA PRO A 23 -7.26 1.25 12.53
C PRO A 23 -6.80 1.67 13.92
N ILE A 24 -5.67 2.38 14.02
CA ILE A 24 -5.16 2.86 15.32
C ILE A 24 -6.10 3.90 15.93
N ASP A 25 -6.69 4.79 15.14
CA ASP A 25 -7.61 5.80 15.65
C ASP A 25 -8.94 5.18 16.05
N LEU A 26 -9.40 4.16 15.34
CA LEU A 26 -10.53 3.35 15.76
C LEU A 26 -10.23 2.63 17.08
N GLN A 27 -9.08 1.97 17.19
CA GLN A 27 -8.66 1.29 18.42
C GLN A 27 -8.59 2.25 19.61
N LYS A 28 -7.97 3.42 19.43
CA LYS A 28 -7.91 4.48 20.46
C LYS A 28 -9.31 4.94 20.88
N SER A 29 -10.20 5.12 19.91
CA SER A 29 -11.58 5.53 20.15
C SER A 29 -12.35 4.48 20.95
N ILE A 30 -12.23 3.20 20.58
CA ILE A 30 -12.86 2.07 21.28
C ILE A 30 -12.32 1.98 22.71
N LYS A 31 -11.00 2.09 22.90
CA LYS A 31 -10.38 2.10 24.25
C LYS A 31 -10.91 3.26 25.11
N ARG A 32 -11.01 4.47 24.54
CA ARG A 32 -11.57 5.64 25.24
C ARG A 32 -13.03 5.43 25.63
N LEU A 33 -13.85 4.87 24.74
CA LEU A 33 -15.25 4.57 25.04
C LEU A 33 -15.39 3.52 26.16
N TYR A 34 -14.53 2.51 26.15
CA TYR A 34 -14.48 1.52 27.23
C TYR A 34 -14.04 2.15 28.56
N SER A 35 -12.97 2.93 28.59
CA SER A 35 -12.51 3.62 29.79
C SER A 35 -13.53 4.62 30.34
N ALA A 36 -14.36 5.21 29.48
CA ALA A 36 -15.46 6.09 29.84
C ALA A 36 -16.75 5.34 30.24
N ASN A 37 -16.71 4.01 30.39
CA ASN A 37 -17.86 3.14 30.67
C ASN A 37 -19.04 3.30 29.68
N LYS A 38 -18.75 3.72 28.43
CA LYS A 38 -19.77 3.86 27.36
C LYS A 38 -20.06 2.54 26.65
N ILE A 39 -19.19 1.54 26.79
CA ILE A 39 -19.36 0.19 26.23
C ILE A 39 -19.06 -0.86 27.30
N ARG A 40 -19.80 -1.97 27.24
CA ARG A 40 -19.61 -3.10 28.17
C ARG A 40 -18.30 -3.84 27.88
N LYS A 41 -17.69 -4.41 28.93
CA LYS A 41 -16.46 -5.19 28.84
C LYS A 41 -16.55 -6.34 27.82
N SER A 42 -17.67 -7.07 27.79
CA SER A 42 -17.89 -8.16 26.84
C SER A 42 -17.87 -7.69 25.38
N LYS A 43 -18.47 -6.54 25.09
CA LYS A 43 -18.47 -5.93 23.76
C LYS A 43 -17.08 -5.46 23.36
N TYR A 44 -16.39 -4.77 24.27
CA TYR A 44 -15.00 -4.37 24.07
C TYR A 44 -14.09 -5.55 23.70
N ILE A 45 -14.19 -6.66 24.47
CA ILE A 45 -13.39 -7.86 24.21
C ILE A 45 -13.71 -8.46 22.83
N ARG A 46 -15.00 -8.58 22.47
CA ARG A 46 -15.38 -9.13 21.14
C ARG A 46 -14.83 -8.30 19.99
N ILE A 47 -14.99 -6.98 20.04
CA ILE A 47 -14.51 -6.09 18.98
C ILE A 47 -12.99 -6.13 18.89
N MET A 48 -12.28 -6.15 20.02
CA MET A 48 -10.82 -6.19 20.00
C MET A 48 -10.27 -7.57 19.58
N ALA A 49 -10.99 -8.65 19.88
CA ALA A 49 -10.66 -9.99 19.40
C ALA A 49 -10.84 -10.12 17.89
N SER A 50 -11.90 -9.52 17.32
CA SER A 50 -12.11 -9.54 15.87
C SER A 50 -11.05 -8.74 15.11
N ALA A 51 -10.44 -7.73 15.73
CA ALA A 51 -9.28 -7.03 15.15
C ALA A 51 -8.05 -7.94 14.98
N SER A 52 -7.95 -9.03 15.75
CA SER A 52 -6.86 -10.01 15.67
C SER A 52 -7.18 -11.19 14.74
N ASN A 53 -8.47 -11.45 14.51
CA ASN A 53 -8.96 -12.54 13.63
C ASN A 53 -9.21 -11.99 12.23
N THR A 54 -8.15 -11.79 11.47
CA THR A 54 -8.25 -11.31 10.09
C THR A 54 -8.55 -12.45 9.11
N ASN A 55 -9.69 -13.12 9.25
CA ASN A 55 -10.30 -13.83 8.14
C ASN A 55 -10.87 -12.78 7.17
N ILE A 56 -10.01 -12.10 6.45
CA ILE A 56 -10.43 -11.20 5.38
C ILE A 56 -10.82 -12.10 4.20
N HIS A 57 -12.10 -12.35 4.07
CA HIS A 57 -12.66 -13.00 2.88
C HIS A 57 -12.21 -12.23 1.64
N GLY A 58 -11.54 -12.89 0.72
CA GLY A 58 -11.03 -12.32 -0.53
C GLY A 58 -9.53 -12.53 -0.78
N PHE A 59 -8.82 -13.20 0.14
CA PHE A 59 -7.42 -13.60 -0.04
C PHE A 59 -7.24 -15.06 -0.44
N GLU A 60 -8.32 -15.77 -0.71
CA GLU A 60 -8.32 -17.21 -1.04
C GLU A 60 -7.42 -17.59 -2.23
N ASP A 61 -7.09 -16.62 -3.08
CA ASP A 61 -6.20 -16.80 -4.25
C ASP A 61 -4.81 -16.14 -4.07
N MET A 62 -4.46 -15.66 -2.89
CA MET A 62 -3.12 -15.13 -2.65
C MET A 62 -2.18 -16.29 -2.32
N PRO A 63 -0.95 -16.30 -2.86
CA PRO A 63 -0.02 -17.37 -2.53
C PRO A 63 0.19 -17.44 -1.01
N ASP A 64 0.17 -18.67 -0.47
CA ASP A 64 0.31 -19.03 0.96
C ASP A 64 1.57 -18.46 1.66
N VAL A 65 2.38 -17.72 0.93
CA VAL A 65 3.69 -17.21 1.37
C VAL A 65 3.60 -15.91 2.14
N LEU A 66 2.49 -15.16 1.99
CA LEU A 66 2.34 -13.89 2.70
C LEU A 66 1.56 -14.08 3.99
N PRO A 67 2.08 -13.58 5.13
CA PRO A 67 1.32 -13.60 6.37
C PRO A 67 0.01 -12.83 6.20
N VAL A 68 -1.04 -13.29 6.88
CA VAL A 68 -2.33 -12.58 6.87
C VAL A 68 -2.11 -11.17 7.41
N PRO A 69 -2.54 -10.11 6.67
CA PRO A 69 -2.33 -8.74 7.12
C PRO A 69 -3.14 -8.45 8.38
N HIS A 70 -2.52 -7.76 9.33
CA HIS A 70 -3.20 -7.30 10.51
C HIS A 70 -3.55 -5.82 10.35
N MET A 71 -4.83 -5.47 10.54
CA MET A 71 -5.31 -4.10 10.31
C MET A 71 -4.63 -3.04 11.19
N LEU A 72 -4.10 -3.43 12.35
CA LEU A 72 -3.42 -2.51 13.27
C LEU A 72 -1.95 -2.28 12.92
N ASP A 73 -1.40 -3.06 12.00
CA ASP A 73 0.01 -2.98 11.59
C ASP A 73 0.18 -2.11 10.32
N TYR A 74 -0.89 -1.44 9.88
CA TYR A 74 -0.91 -0.63 8.65
C TYR A 74 -0.63 -1.42 7.36
N ASP A 75 -0.68 -2.74 7.42
CA ASP A 75 -0.50 -3.61 6.27
C ASP A 75 -1.80 -3.66 5.43
N TRP A 76 -2.12 -2.56 4.80
CA TRP A 76 -3.27 -2.43 3.91
C TRP A 76 -2.92 -3.04 2.56
N ARG A 77 -3.63 -4.09 2.19
CA ARG A 77 -3.39 -4.77 0.93
C ARG A 77 -4.50 -4.48 -0.06
N PHE A 78 -4.12 -4.50 -1.31
CA PHE A 78 -5.09 -4.40 -2.40
C PHE A 78 -6.08 -5.56 -2.35
N SER A 79 -7.36 -5.28 -2.61
CA SER A 79 -8.33 -6.32 -2.95
C SER A 79 -7.93 -6.97 -4.28
N ARG A 80 -8.46 -8.17 -4.57
CA ARG A 80 -8.24 -8.85 -5.85
C ARG A 80 -8.55 -7.95 -7.05
N GLN A 81 -9.69 -7.24 -7.01
CA GLN A 81 -10.07 -6.29 -8.06
C GLN A 81 -9.07 -5.14 -8.17
N GLY A 82 -8.59 -4.61 -7.05
CA GLY A 82 -7.56 -3.56 -7.02
C GLY A 82 -6.23 -4.04 -7.63
N LEU A 83 -5.78 -5.25 -7.31
CA LEU A 83 -4.58 -5.86 -7.89
C LEU A 83 -4.71 -6.02 -9.39
N GLU A 84 -5.85 -6.54 -9.87
CA GLU A 84 -6.11 -6.73 -11.29
C GLU A 84 -6.14 -5.39 -12.03
N TYR A 85 -6.82 -4.40 -11.47
CA TYR A 85 -6.88 -3.06 -12.02
C TYR A 85 -5.49 -2.41 -12.13
N MET A 86 -4.71 -2.43 -11.05
CA MET A 86 -3.36 -1.86 -11.00
C MET A 86 -2.42 -2.58 -11.97
N ALA A 87 -2.44 -3.92 -11.99
CA ALA A 87 -1.62 -4.71 -12.91
C ALA A 87 -1.96 -4.44 -14.38
N ASN A 88 -3.24 -4.34 -14.72
CA ASN A 88 -3.67 -3.97 -16.07
C ASN A 88 -3.27 -2.54 -16.43
N SER A 89 -3.27 -1.62 -15.48
CA SER A 89 -2.80 -0.24 -15.68
C SER A 89 -1.30 -0.22 -15.95
N VAL A 90 -0.49 -0.96 -15.18
CA VAL A 90 0.96 -1.14 -15.44
C VAL A 90 1.17 -1.70 -16.85
N LYS A 91 0.43 -2.74 -17.24
CA LYS A 91 0.53 -3.35 -18.57
C LYS A 91 0.28 -2.35 -19.70
N LYS A 92 -0.72 -1.49 -19.54
CA LYS A 92 -1.06 -0.46 -20.56
C LYS A 92 0.04 0.56 -20.79
N ILE A 93 0.83 0.88 -19.75
CA ILE A 93 1.89 1.88 -19.84
C ILE A 93 3.26 1.31 -20.26
N ILE A 94 3.43 0.00 -20.24
CA ILE A 94 4.64 -0.66 -20.77
C ILE A 94 4.72 -0.42 -22.28
N LYS A 95 5.72 0.35 -22.72
CA LYS A 95 5.89 0.72 -24.13
C LYS A 95 6.96 -0.12 -24.84
N LYS A 96 7.88 -0.69 -24.10
CA LYS A 96 9.00 -1.42 -24.66
C LYS A 96 9.11 -2.85 -24.14
N LYS A 97 9.66 -3.73 -24.96
CA LYS A 97 10.03 -5.09 -24.56
C LYS A 97 11.16 -5.02 -23.52
N ASN A 98 11.10 -5.87 -22.50
CA ASN A 98 12.05 -5.89 -21.39
C ASN A 98 12.07 -4.60 -20.54
N ALA A 99 10.95 -3.89 -20.45
CA ALA A 99 10.83 -2.78 -19.52
C ALA A 99 11.17 -3.20 -18.09
N VAL A 100 11.77 -2.31 -17.32
CA VAL A 100 12.03 -2.50 -15.90
C VAL A 100 10.90 -1.87 -15.11
N VAL A 101 10.15 -2.69 -14.38
CA VAL A 101 9.03 -2.25 -13.52
C VAL A 101 9.45 -2.44 -12.07
N VAL A 102 9.59 -1.33 -11.36
CA VAL A 102 9.93 -1.32 -9.93
C VAL A 102 8.66 -1.19 -9.09
N PHE A 103 8.52 -2.07 -8.12
CA PHE A 103 7.48 -2.03 -7.10
C PHE A 103 8.12 -1.55 -5.80
N LEU A 104 7.90 -0.29 -5.46
CA LEU A 104 8.49 0.35 -4.29
C LEU A 104 7.48 0.31 -3.14
N GLY A 105 7.72 -0.52 -2.12
CA GLY A 105 6.80 -0.74 -1.01
C GLY A 105 5.45 -1.32 -1.43
N ALA A 106 5.40 -2.07 -2.54
CA ALA A 106 4.17 -2.66 -3.07
C ALA A 106 4.31 -4.20 -3.30
N PRO A 107 4.65 -4.98 -2.26
CA PRO A 107 5.00 -6.39 -2.39
C PRO A 107 3.84 -7.26 -2.89
N THR A 108 2.61 -6.94 -2.48
CA THR A 108 1.42 -7.68 -2.89
C THR A 108 1.16 -7.58 -4.39
N LEU A 109 1.28 -6.35 -4.93
CA LEU A 109 1.12 -6.11 -6.36
C LEU A 109 2.27 -6.74 -7.18
N PHE A 110 3.50 -6.67 -6.67
CA PHE A 110 4.65 -7.35 -7.26
C PHE A 110 4.39 -8.85 -7.41
N ARG A 111 3.97 -9.53 -6.33
CA ARG A 111 3.66 -10.96 -6.34
C ARG A 111 2.53 -11.30 -7.31
N TYR A 112 1.48 -10.49 -7.32
CA TYR A 112 0.39 -10.66 -8.27
C TYR A 112 0.88 -10.60 -9.72
N CYS A 113 1.65 -9.57 -10.08
CA CYS A 113 2.22 -9.41 -11.42
C CYS A 113 3.17 -10.54 -11.78
N TYR A 114 4.02 -10.98 -10.86
CA TYR A 114 4.94 -12.08 -11.04
C TYR A 114 4.20 -13.40 -11.34
N ASN A 115 3.20 -13.76 -10.52
CA ASN A 115 2.46 -15.02 -10.64
C ASN A 115 1.63 -15.08 -11.92
N LYS A 116 1.02 -13.98 -12.32
CA LYS A 116 0.22 -13.94 -13.56
C LYS A 116 1.06 -13.96 -14.82
N SER A 117 2.36 -13.68 -14.75
CA SER A 117 3.33 -13.73 -15.85
C SER A 117 2.93 -12.97 -17.14
N PHE A 118 2.01 -12.02 -17.03
CA PHE A 118 1.51 -11.29 -18.20
C PHE A 118 2.28 -10.01 -18.52
N LEU A 119 3.19 -9.61 -17.64
CA LEU A 119 4.10 -8.51 -17.91
C LEU A 119 5.37 -9.07 -18.54
N HIS A 120 5.61 -8.75 -19.79
CA HIS A 120 6.88 -9.03 -20.47
C HIS A 120 7.93 -7.99 -20.07
N ALA A 121 8.24 -7.95 -18.77
CA ALA A 121 9.08 -6.96 -18.13
C ALA A 121 9.96 -7.65 -17.08
N LYS A 122 11.09 -7.02 -16.76
CA LYS A 122 11.87 -7.36 -15.56
C LYS A 122 11.22 -6.69 -14.36
N LEU A 123 10.85 -7.48 -13.37
CA LEU A 123 10.20 -6.97 -12.17
C LEU A 123 11.24 -6.76 -11.06
N VAL A 124 11.15 -5.65 -10.34
CA VAL A 124 12.02 -5.36 -9.21
C VAL A 124 11.14 -5.00 -8.02
N LEU A 125 11.28 -5.71 -6.91
CA LEU A 125 10.67 -5.33 -5.64
C LEU A 125 11.73 -4.62 -4.79
N VAL A 126 11.38 -3.45 -4.28
CA VAL A 126 12.15 -2.72 -3.25
C VAL A 126 11.26 -2.59 -2.02
N ASP A 127 11.60 -3.29 -0.96
CA ASP A 127 10.80 -3.34 0.27
C ASP A 127 11.70 -3.67 1.47
N ILE A 128 11.32 -3.22 2.66
CA ILE A 128 12.05 -3.54 3.91
C ILE A 128 11.98 -5.04 4.27
N ASN A 129 10.98 -5.75 3.75
CA ASN A 129 10.78 -7.17 3.93
C ASN A 129 10.92 -7.95 2.61
N ALA A 130 11.68 -7.43 1.64
CA ALA A 130 11.80 -8.04 0.32
C ALA A 130 12.26 -9.52 0.36
N ASP A 131 13.07 -9.89 1.34
CA ASP A 131 13.53 -11.29 1.52
C ASP A 131 12.36 -12.25 1.74
N LYS A 132 11.34 -11.84 2.49
CA LYS A 132 10.13 -12.65 2.70
C LYS A 132 9.33 -12.85 1.41
N HIS A 133 9.45 -11.92 0.49
CA HIS A 133 8.77 -11.93 -0.80
C HIS A 133 9.60 -12.58 -1.91
N SER A 134 10.87 -12.90 -1.68
CA SER A 134 11.76 -13.53 -2.66
C SER A 134 11.54 -15.05 -2.82
N ILE A 135 10.87 -15.69 -1.88
CA ILE A 135 10.63 -17.13 -1.88
C ILE A 135 9.90 -17.55 -3.17
N GLY A 136 10.50 -18.49 -3.92
CA GLY A 136 9.96 -18.99 -5.19
C GLY A 136 10.02 -17.99 -6.36
N ILE A 137 10.82 -16.93 -6.24
CA ILE A 137 11.08 -15.98 -7.33
C ILE A 137 12.27 -16.44 -8.16
N ASP A 138 12.08 -16.54 -9.49
CA ASP A 138 13.16 -16.77 -10.44
C ASP A 138 13.93 -15.46 -10.63
N SER A 139 15.22 -15.48 -10.31
CA SER A 139 16.11 -14.32 -10.40
C SER A 139 16.30 -13.79 -11.83
N ASN A 140 16.04 -14.62 -12.85
CA ASN A 140 16.09 -14.18 -14.25
C ASN A 140 14.89 -13.30 -14.62
N ARG A 141 13.77 -13.43 -13.89
CA ARG A 141 12.51 -12.71 -14.15
C ARG A 141 12.29 -11.54 -13.21
N ALA A 142 12.77 -11.67 -11.99
CA ALA A 142 12.55 -10.65 -10.97
C ALA A 142 13.70 -10.55 -9.97
N LEU A 143 13.87 -9.36 -9.41
CA LEU A 143 14.84 -9.04 -8.36
C LEU A 143 14.11 -8.52 -7.13
N CYS A 144 14.49 -9.00 -5.94
CA CYS A 144 14.02 -8.49 -4.67
C CYS A 144 15.18 -7.81 -3.93
N ILE A 145 14.99 -6.54 -3.56
CA ILE A 145 15.99 -5.71 -2.88
C ILE A 145 15.45 -5.37 -1.51
N ASN A 146 16.11 -5.88 -0.47
CA ASN A 146 15.78 -5.54 0.91
C ASN A 146 16.37 -4.16 1.23
N CYS A 147 15.52 -3.14 1.36
CA CYS A 147 15.96 -1.78 1.56
C CYS A 147 15.06 -1.05 2.55
N ASN A 148 15.67 -0.50 3.60
CA ASN A 148 15.01 0.47 4.47
C ASN A 148 15.11 1.85 3.83
N LEU A 149 14.00 2.37 3.32
CA LEU A 149 13.97 3.65 2.59
C LEU A 149 14.42 4.85 3.43
N ASN A 150 14.37 4.76 4.77
CA ASN A 150 14.89 5.80 5.66
C ASN A 150 16.43 5.78 5.77
N GLY A 151 17.08 4.71 5.28
CA GLY A 151 18.54 4.55 5.30
C GLY A 151 19.21 5.00 4.01
N SER A 152 20.47 4.64 3.88
CA SER A 152 21.18 4.73 2.62
C SER A 152 20.67 3.67 1.67
N CYS A 153 20.21 4.06 0.50
CA CYS A 153 19.65 3.16 -0.54
C CYS A 153 20.48 3.28 -1.82
N THR A 154 21.79 3.21 -1.70
CA THR A 154 22.72 3.36 -2.83
C THR A 154 22.53 2.33 -3.92
N GLU A 155 22.02 1.15 -3.58
CA GLU A 155 21.67 0.07 -4.52
C GLU A 155 20.63 0.52 -5.55
N LEU A 156 19.77 1.47 -5.19
CA LEU A 156 18.76 2.01 -6.09
C LEU A 156 19.35 2.77 -7.28
N LEU A 157 20.53 3.36 -7.12
CA LEU A 157 21.21 4.13 -8.18
C LEU A 157 21.61 3.26 -9.40
N SER A 158 21.71 1.95 -9.21
CA SER A 158 22.01 1.01 -10.29
C SER A 158 20.78 0.58 -11.09
N ILE A 159 19.58 0.98 -10.64
CA ILE A 159 18.32 0.62 -11.29
C ILE A 159 17.91 1.73 -12.25
N HIS A 160 17.61 1.36 -13.48
CA HIS A 160 17.04 2.27 -14.47
C HIS A 160 15.59 1.84 -14.73
N ALA A 161 14.67 2.42 -13.98
CA ALA A 161 13.26 2.07 -14.05
C ALA A 161 12.58 2.73 -15.26
N ASP A 162 11.77 1.96 -15.98
CA ASP A 162 10.83 2.49 -16.96
C ASP A 162 9.51 2.88 -16.30
N ILE A 163 9.14 2.12 -15.26
CA ILE A 163 7.93 2.35 -14.47
C ILE A 163 8.27 2.13 -13.00
N VAL A 164 7.89 3.07 -12.14
CA VAL A 164 7.89 2.88 -10.69
C VAL A 164 6.44 2.86 -10.20
N VAL A 165 6.05 1.76 -9.57
CA VAL A 165 4.75 1.62 -8.91
C VAL A 165 4.99 1.65 -7.43
N MET A 166 4.33 2.56 -6.71
CA MET A 166 4.57 2.72 -5.28
C MET A 166 3.28 2.85 -4.48
N ASP A 167 3.30 2.28 -3.28
CA ASP A 167 2.21 2.30 -2.31
C ASP A 167 2.74 2.77 -0.96
N PRO A 168 3.01 4.08 -0.81
CA PRO A 168 3.54 4.63 0.43
C PRO A 168 2.51 4.63 1.55
N PRO A 169 2.92 4.56 2.84
CA PRO A 169 2.05 4.89 3.94
C PRO A 169 1.42 6.29 3.75
N TRP A 170 0.14 6.44 4.07
CA TRP A 170 -0.66 7.62 3.72
C TRP A 170 -0.36 8.86 4.58
N TYR A 171 0.93 9.25 4.65
CA TYR A 171 1.41 10.46 5.32
C TYR A 171 2.34 11.24 4.39
N LEU A 172 2.25 12.56 4.39
CA LEU A 172 2.96 13.44 3.45
C LEU A 172 4.48 13.19 3.43
N ASN A 173 5.10 13.01 4.60
CA ASN A 173 6.53 12.73 4.71
C ASN A 173 6.94 11.39 4.10
N TYR A 174 6.05 10.37 4.13
CA TYR A 174 6.32 9.10 3.46
C TYR A 174 6.18 9.23 1.94
N TYR A 175 5.20 10.00 1.46
CA TYR A 175 5.13 10.30 0.03
C TYR A 175 6.40 10.96 -0.45
N GLN A 176 6.88 12.00 0.26
CA GLN A 176 8.15 12.65 -0.08
C GLN A 176 9.30 11.66 -0.12
N LEU A 177 9.47 10.84 0.92
CA LEU A 177 10.51 9.81 0.98
C LEU A 177 10.43 8.84 -0.22
N PHE A 178 9.24 8.36 -0.55
CA PHE A 178 9.05 7.43 -1.66
C PHE A 178 9.36 8.09 -3.01
N PHE A 179 8.98 9.35 -3.21
CA PHE A 179 9.32 10.09 -4.42
C PHE A 179 10.82 10.36 -4.53
N ASP A 180 11.50 10.70 -3.44
CA ASP A 180 12.95 10.84 -3.41
C ASP A 180 13.64 9.53 -3.84
N ARG A 181 13.17 8.39 -3.33
CA ARG A 181 13.71 7.07 -3.72
C ARG A 181 13.35 6.68 -5.14
N ALA A 182 12.15 6.98 -5.59
CA ALA A 182 11.76 6.78 -6.98
C ALA A 182 12.64 7.61 -7.93
N ALA A 183 12.93 8.85 -7.58
CA ALA A 183 13.82 9.73 -8.37
C ALA A 183 15.22 9.14 -8.56
N MET A 184 15.78 8.42 -7.56
CA MET A 184 17.09 7.77 -7.67
C MET A 184 17.14 6.71 -8.78
N MET A 185 15.99 6.11 -9.12
CA MET A 185 15.85 5.03 -10.12
C MET A 185 15.29 5.54 -11.45
N SER A 186 14.95 6.82 -11.53
CA SER A 186 14.18 7.40 -12.62
C SER A 186 15.05 8.18 -13.60
N ASN A 187 14.56 8.27 -14.82
CA ASN A 187 15.03 9.21 -15.86
C ASN A 187 13.82 10.03 -16.36
N LEU A 188 14.02 10.88 -17.36
CA LEU A 188 12.98 11.76 -17.90
C LEU A 188 11.78 11.02 -18.50
N ASP A 189 11.97 9.77 -18.94
CA ASP A 189 10.93 8.95 -19.56
C ASP A 189 10.23 8.02 -18.57
N THR A 190 10.74 7.93 -17.34
CA THR A 190 10.19 7.05 -16.30
C THR A 190 8.77 7.47 -15.93
N GLN A 191 7.85 6.53 -15.91
CA GLN A 191 6.49 6.75 -15.47
C GLN A 191 6.32 6.33 -14.02
N ILE A 192 5.69 7.17 -13.21
CA ILE A 192 5.42 6.87 -11.81
C ILE A 192 3.92 6.68 -11.60
N MET A 193 3.56 5.54 -11.02
CA MET A 193 2.23 5.21 -10.56
C MET A 193 2.24 5.17 -9.04
N CYS A 194 1.52 6.09 -8.40
CA CYS A 194 1.47 6.20 -6.95
C CYS A 194 0.05 5.97 -6.44
N VAL A 195 -0.09 5.11 -5.45
CA VAL A 195 -1.35 4.93 -4.73
C VAL A 195 -1.57 6.14 -3.83
N MET A 196 -2.73 6.76 -3.98
CA MET A 196 -3.13 7.93 -3.20
C MET A 196 -4.15 7.53 -2.12
N PRO A 197 -4.17 8.21 -0.97
CA PRO A 197 -5.13 7.89 0.08
C PRO A 197 -6.55 8.15 -0.44
N PRO A 198 -7.50 7.25 -0.19
CA PRO A 198 -8.90 7.49 -0.53
C PRO A 198 -9.44 8.72 0.19
N LYS A 199 -10.35 9.43 -0.46
CA LYS A 199 -11.06 10.56 0.19
C LYS A 199 -11.67 10.10 1.52
N PHE A 200 -11.66 11.00 2.50
CA PHE A 200 -12.23 10.76 3.84
C PHE A 200 -11.53 9.67 4.69
N THR A 201 -10.35 9.23 4.33
CA THR A 201 -9.60 8.26 5.13
C THR A 201 -9.17 8.85 6.48
N LYS A 202 -8.85 10.14 6.49
CA LYS A 202 -8.51 10.93 7.69
C LYS A 202 -8.95 12.39 7.50
N ALA A 203 -9.08 13.14 8.60
CA ALA A 203 -9.65 14.48 8.61
C ALA A 203 -8.96 15.50 7.68
N LYS A 204 -7.68 15.30 7.35
CA LYS A 204 -6.88 16.22 6.53
C LYS A 204 -6.56 15.66 5.14
N THR A 205 -7.20 14.58 4.69
CA THR A 205 -6.85 13.90 3.43
C THR A 205 -6.88 14.85 2.23
N GLU A 206 -7.87 15.72 2.12
CA GLU A 206 -7.98 16.61 0.96
C GLU A 206 -6.88 17.66 0.94
N SER A 207 -6.60 18.32 2.08
CA SER A 207 -5.52 19.33 2.17
C SER A 207 -4.14 18.70 1.97
N GLU A 208 -3.91 17.51 2.51
CA GLU A 208 -2.65 16.78 2.32
C GLU A 208 -2.49 16.30 0.88
N THR A 209 -3.56 15.86 0.23
CA THR A 209 -3.53 15.49 -1.19
C THR A 209 -3.21 16.71 -2.06
N TYR A 210 -3.79 17.87 -1.75
CA TYR A 210 -3.47 19.11 -2.46
C TYR A 210 -1.99 19.47 -2.26
N SER A 211 -1.49 19.47 -1.02
CA SER A 211 -0.09 19.75 -0.71
C SER A 211 0.87 18.79 -1.42
N LEU A 212 0.51 17.50 -1.48
CA LEU A 212 1.27 16.49 -2.18
C LEU A 212 1.33 16.79 -3.70
N VAL A 213 0.20 17.11 -4.32
CA VAL A 213 0.16 17.44 -5.76
C VAL A 213 1.01 18.67 -6.06
N GLU A 214 0.95 19.72 -5.24
CA GLU A 214 1.77 20.91 -5.39
C GLU A 214 3.28 20.62 -5.21
N MET A 215 3.65 19.83 -4.22
CA MET A 215 5.01 19.36 -4.03
C MET A 215 5.52 18.60 -5.26
N LEU A 216 4.73 17.67 -5.79
CA LEU A 216 5.09 16.89 -6.98
C LEU A 216 5.33 17.76 -8.21
N ARG A 217 4.52 18.79 -8.39
CA ARG A 217 4.68 19.74 -9.50
C ARG A 217 5.93 20.59 -9.35
N LYS A 218 6.15 21.12 -8.14
CA LYS A 218 7.22 22.09 -7.86
C LYS A 218 8.58 21.42 -7.76
N ASP A 219 8.67 20.33 -7.00
CA ASP A 219 9.96 19.76 -6.59
C ASP A 219 10.43 18.66 -7.56
N TYR A 220 9.49 17.97 -8.23
CA TYR A 220 9.81 16.87 -9.14
C TYR A 220 9.36 17.10 -10.58
N GLY A 221 8.76 18.23 -10.91
CA GLY A 221 8.33 18.56 -12.28
C GLY A 221 7.24 17.63 -12.83
N PHE A 222 6.47 16.94 -11.96
CA PHE A 222 5.45 16.02 -12.42
C PHE A 222 4.27 16.73 -13.08
N VAL A 223 3.94 16.27 -14.29
CA VAL A 223 2.71 16.63 -14.96
C VAL A 223 1.69 15.53 -14.73
N LYS A 224 0.61 15.86 -14.04
CA LYS A 224 -0.49 14.94 -13.81
C LYS A 224 -1.08 14.48 -15.15
N LYS A 225 -1.10 13.17 -15.37
CA LYS A 225 -1.72 12.60 -16.58
C LYS A 225 -3.08 11.96 -16.32
N HIS A 226 -3.32 11.31 -15.18
CA HIS A 226 -4.59 10.65 -14.87
C HIS A 226 -4.81 10.54 -13.37
N TYR A 227 -6.08 10.68 -12.92
CA TYR A 227 -6.57 10.18 -11.64
C TYR A 227 -7.49 9.02 -11.93
N PHE A 228 -7.36 7.98 -11.17
CA PHE A 228 -8.25 6.82 -11.24
C PHE A 228 -9.13 6.76 -10.00
#